data_d12428b5f76279cc35ce226d61746c18
#
_entry.id   d12428b5f76279cc35ce226d61746c18
#
_cell.length_a   1.000
_cell.length_b   1.000
_cell.length_c   1.000
_cell.angle_alpha   90.00
_cell.angle_beta   90.00
_cell.angle_gamma   90.00
#
_symmetry.space_group_name_H-M   'P 1'
#
loop_
_entity.id
_entity.type
_entity.pdbx_description
1 polymer ?
#
loop_
_entity_poly.entity_id
_entity_poly.type
_entity_poly.pdbx_seq_one_letter_code
_entity_poly.pdbx_strand_id
1 'polypeptide(L)'
;MAKLGELYKITSGGTPSRTHSEYYEDGTIPWVKTGDLKDKYLFETDEKISQLGLENSSARIYLKNTVLLAMYGATIGATSILKIDAATNQACAAFSPRKDTLPEYLYAFLESQKDKFIKDAVGGAQPNLSAGYLKTIEFKLPSLEQQTRITRNLSKIDELLLLRKQQIAKLDELVKARFVEMFGDPIGNTKNLPVTKFVDVVKMQRGFDLPVQERKSDGMIPVYGSNGVLGYHDISKVKGGGVITGRSGTIGKAFYEKGEFWPLNTTLFSLNSHGNDVVYLKYLLELFDLSRFTEGTGVPTLNRNKFHDELIIDVPLDEQERFAAFVERVDQQKQTVQQSLEKLELMKKALMQEYFG
;
A
#
# COMPACT_ATOMS: atom_id res chain seq x y z
N MET A 1 -22.55 27.69 10.86
CA MET A 1 -21.76 27.20 9.71
C MET A 1 -21.68 28.30 8.68
N ALA A 2 -20.58 28.40 7.93
CA ALA A 2 -20.45 29.35 6.83
C ALA A 2 -20.05 28.52 5.56
N LYS A 3 -20.31 29.05 4.37
CA LYS A 3 -19.87 28.40 3.14
C LYS A 3 -18.38 28.67 2.89
N LEU A 4 -17.64 27.67 2.33
CA LEU A 4 -16.23 27.88 1.99
C LEU A 4 -16.01 29.09 1.10
N GLY A 5 -16.95 29.40 0.17
CA GLY A 5 -16.87 30.58 -0.70
C GLY A 5 -17.05 31.93 0.01
N GLU A 6 -17.63 31.94 1.21
CA GLU A 6 -17.74 33.14 2.06
C GLU A 6 -16.43 33.37 2.84
N LEU A 7 -15.74 32.32 3.16
CA LEU A 7 -14.50 32.34 3.95
C LEU A 7 -13.23 32.42 3.09
N TYR A 8 -13.21 31.77 1.93
CA TYR A 8 -12.04 31.66 1.07
C TYR A 8 -12.30 32.18 -0.34
N LYS A 9 -11.33 32.93 -0.86
CA LYS A 9 -11.22 33.17 -2.29
C LYS A 9 -10.62 31.90 -2.91
N ILE A 10 -11.50 30.97 -3.33
CA ILE A 10 -11.07 29.73 -3.98
C ILE A 10 -10.67 30.04 -5.42
N THR A 11 -9.44 29.78 -5.77
CA THR A 11 -8.87 30.02 -7.10
C THR A 11 -8.14 28.76 -7.58
N SER A 12 -7.80 28.75 -8.86
CA SER A 12 -6.92 27.71 -9.44
C SER A 12 -5.77 28.39 -10.21
N GLY A 13 -4.72 27.65 -10.44
CA GLY A 13 -3.62 28.11 -11.27
C GLY A 13 -3.88 27.88 -12.76
N GLY A 14 -2.82 27.67 -13.51
CA GLY A 14 -2.84 27.43 -14.94
C GLY A 14 -1.66 26.57 -15.41
N THR A 15 -1.76 26.10 -16.64
CA THR A 15 -0.73 25.33 -17.30
C THR A 15 -0.12 26.19 -18.40
N PRO A 16 1.17 26.57 -18.31
CA PRO A 16 1.86 27.17 -19.44
C PRO A 16 1.82 26.25 -20.65
N SER A 17 1.81 26.84 -21.86
CA SER A 17 1.74 26.03 -23.10
C SER A 17 2.92 25.08 -23.21
N ARG A 18 2.66 23.80 -23.41
CA ARG A 18 3.70 22.76 -23.60
C ARG A 18 4.42 22.87 -24.97
N THR A 19 3.90 23.68 -25.90
CA THR A 19 4.56 23.93 -27.19
C THR A 19 5.75 24.86 -27.05
N HIS A 20 5.92 25.52 -25.91
CA HIS A 20 7.00 26.44 -25.56
C HIS A 20 7.89 25.81 -24.51
N SER A 21 9.00 25.17 -24.93
CA SER A 21 9.91 24.50 -24.01
C SER A 21 10.54 25.47 -23.01
N GLU A 22 10.78 26.71 -23.41
CA GLU A 22 11.32 27.81 -22.60
C GLU A 22 10.45 28.17 -21.37
N TYR A 23 9.19 27.70 -21.33
CA TYR A 23 8.34 27.88 -20.14
C TYR A 23 8.65 26.89 -19.03
N TYR A 24 9.42 25.84 -19.33
CA TYR A 24 9.76 24.75 -18.41
C TYR A 24 11.27 24.55 -18.25
N GLU A 25 12.07 24.80 -19.31
CA GLU A 25 13.50 24.71 -19.26
C GLU A 25 14.08 25.74 -18.25
N ASP A 26 15.05 25.30 -17.46
CA ASP A 26 15.65 26.07 -16.38
C ASP A 26 14.64 26.67 -15.39
N GLY A 27 13.48 26.06 -15.26
CA GLY A 27 12.42 26.47 -14.36
C GLY A 27 12.88 26.49 -12.89
N THR A 28 12.66 27.61 -12.22
CA THR A 28 12.98 27.76 -10.79
C THR A 28 11.76 27.81 -9.90
N ILE A 29 10.56 28.06 -10.47
CA ILE A 29 9.31 28.20 -9.76
C ILE A 29 8.66 26.80 -9.62
N PRO A 30 8.52 26.24 -8.41
CA PRO A 30 7.80 24.98 -8.20
C PRO A 30 6.40 25.06 -8.79
N TRP A 31 5.99 24.03 -9.55
CA TRP A 31 4.68 23.99 -10.20
C TRP A 31 3.95 22.70 -9.91
N VAL A 32 2.89 22.81 -9.11
CA VAL A 32 2.14 21.68 -8.56
C VAL A 32 1.09 21.18 -9.56
N LYS A 33 1.10 19.89 -9.78
CA LYS A 33 0.03 19.13 -10.46
C LYS A 33 -0.75 18.30 -9.45
N THR A 34 -1.94 17.85 -9.81
CA THR A 34 -2.76 17.01 -8.90
C THR A 34 -2.07 15.70 -8.50
N GLY A 35 -1.15 15.18 -9.32
CA GLY A 35 -0.33 14.01 -9.00
C GLY A 35 0.70 14.22 -7.90
N ASP A 36 1.03 15.48 -7.57
CA ASP A 36 1.96 15.82 -6.49
C ASP A 36 1.29 15.83 -5.10
N LEU A 37 -0.08 15.87 -5.06
CA LEU A 37 -0.87 15.92 -3.82
C LEU A 37 -0.99 14.52 -3.17
N LYS A 38 0.16 13.89 -2.89
CA LYS A 38 0.25 12.53 -2.32
C LYS A 38 0.27 12.55 -0.79
N ASP A 39 0.92 13.56 -0.22
CA ASP A 39 1.17 13.69 1.21
C ASP A 39 0.49 14.93 1.79
N LYS A 40 0.28 14.92 3.12
CA LYS A 40 -0.29 16.07 3.84
C LYS A 40 0.49 17.36 3.62
N TYR A 41 1.80 17.29 3.54
CA TYR A 41 2.68 18.45 3.37
C TYR A 41 3.49 18.30 2.08
N LEU A 42 3.46 19.34 1.25
CA LEU A 42 4.19 19.39 -0.01
C LEU A 42 5.40 20.32 0.13
N PHE A 43 6.61 19.73 0.09
CA PHE A 43 7.88 20.41 0.25
C PHE A 43 8.61 20.65 -1.08
N GLU A 44 8.25 19.90 -2.11
CA GLU A 44 8.85 19.97 -3.45
C GLU A 44 7.84 19.56 -4.52
N THR A 45 8.15 19.76 -5.78
CA THR A 45 7.32 19.38 -6.93
C THR A 45 8.16 18.62 -7.94
N ASP A 46 7.53 17.72 -8.68
CA ASP A 46 8.19 16.98 -9.76
C ASP A 46 8.61 17.90 -10.92
N GLU A 47 7.87 18.99 -11.16
CA GLU A 47 8.14 19.95 -12.24
C GLU A 47 8.25 21.37 -11.72
N LYS A 48 8.95 22.19 -12.49
CA LYS A 48 9.07 23.65 -12.28
C LYS A 48 8.74 24.37 -13.57
N ILE A 49 8.37 25.65 -13.45
CA ILE A 49 8.19 26.56 -14.59
C ILE A 49 9.17 27.73 -14.49
N SER A 50 9.48 28.30 -15.64
CA SER A 50 10.28 29.50 -15.70
C SER A 50 9.45 30.75 -15.37
N GLN A 51 10.11 31.86 -15.11
CA GLN A 51 9.47 33.17 -14.95
C GLN A 51 8.62 33.52 -16.18
N LEU A 52 9.16 33.22 -17.38
CA LEU A 52 8.48 33.45 -18.65
C LEU A 52 7.19 32.60 -18.75
N GLY A 53 7.23 31.34 -18.30
CA GLY A 53 6.06 30.47 -18.23
C GLY A 53 4.99 30.99 -17.27
N LEU A 54 5.39 31.54 -16.13
CA LEU A 54 4.46 32.18 -15.19
C LEU A 54 3.78 33.40 -15.81
N GLU A 55 4.52 34.29 -16.45
CA GLU A 55 4.03 35.56 -17.01
C GLU A 55 3.14 35.34 -18.25
N ASN A 56 3.42 34.32 -19.05
CA ASN A 56 2.65 33.99 -20.27
C ASN A 56 1.58 32.93 -20.10
N SER A 57 1.11 32.74 -18.87
CA SER A 57 0.04 31.78 -18.60
C SER A 57 -0.92 32.28 -17.51
N SER A 58 -1.95 31.50 -17.22
CA SER A 58 -2.83 31.73 -16.07
C SER A 58 -2.28 31.16 -14.75
N ALA A 59 -1.08 30.60 -14.76
CA ALA A 59 -0.39 30.15 -13.56
C ALA A 59 -0.17 31.33 -12.60
N ARG A 60 -0.24 31.06 -11.31
CA ARG A 60 0.01 32.06 -10.27
C ARG A 60 0.65 31.42 -9.07
N ILE A 61 1.48 32.17 -8.36
CA ILE A 61 2.14 31.72 -7.14
C ILE A 61 1.16 31.78 -5.97
N TYR A 62 1.11 30.69 -5.22
CA TYR A 62 0.44 30.56 -3.94
C TYR A 62 1.48 30.48 -2.83
N LEU A 63 1.20 31.17 -1.74
CA LEU A 63 2.13 31.25 -0.61
C LEU A 63 2.13 29.93 0.20
N LYS A 64 3.21 29.70 0.89
CA LYS A 64 3.32 28.69 1.94
C LYS A 64 2.08 28.69 2.85
N ASN A 65 1.65 27.49 3.27
CA ASN A 65 0.43 27.23 4.05
C ASN A 65 -0.90 27.39 3.27
N THR A 66 -0.86 27.60 1.95
CA THR A 66 -2.05 27.39 1.11
C THR A 66 -2.42 25.91 1.12
N VAL A 67 -3.70 25.61 1.28
CA VAL A 67 -4.24 24.26 1.13
C VAL A 67 -4.68 24.06 -0.30
N LEU A 68 -4.24 22.99 -0.93
CA LEU A 68 -4.58 22.60 -2.30
C LEU A 68 -5.52 21.40 -2.30
N LEU A 69 -6.47 21.39 -3.23
CA LEU A 69 -7.39 20.26 -3.47
C LEU A 69 -7.43 19.92 -4.96
N ALA A 70 -7.23 18.66 -5.29
CA ALA A 70 -7.39 18.17 -6.66
C ALA A 70 -8.87 18.12 -7.05
N MET A 71 -9.19 18.75 -8.18
CA MET A 71 -10.56 18.86 -8.69
C MET A 71 -10.87 17.86 -9.82
N TYR A 72 -9.87 17.24 -10.47
CA TYR A 72 -10.07 16.47 -11.71
C TYR A 72 -9.53 15.05 -11.65
N GLY A 73 -10.23 14.14 -12.34
CA GLY A 73 -9.79 12.79 -12.66
C GLY A 73 -9.65 11.86 -11.45
N ALA A 74 -8.74 10.90 -11.55
CA ALA A 74 -8.53 9.87 -10.51
C ALA A 74 -8.02 10.42 -9.17
N THR A 75 -7.52 11.66 -9.15
CA THR A 75 -6.97 12.33 -7.95
C THR A 75 -7.99 13.21 -7.23
N ILE A 76 -9.25 13.26 -7.66
CA ILE A 76 -10.29 14.08 -7.02
C ILE A 76 -10.28 13.88 -5.50
N GLY A 77 -10.27 15.02 -4.78
CA GLY A 77 -10.27 15.04 -3.33
C GLY A 77 -8.88 14.89 -2.69
N ALA A 78 -7.83 14.59 -3.46
CA ALA A 78 -6.47 14.62 -2.92
C ALA A 78 -6.12 16.05 -2.46
N THR A 79 -5.60 16.16 -1.25
CA THR A 79 -5.40 17.44 -0.57
C THR A 79 -3.98 17.51 0.00
N SER A 80 -3.34 18.68 -0.12
CA SER A 80 -2.01 18.94 0.48
C SER A 80 -1.88 20.37 0.98
N ILE A 81 -0.98 20.60 1.92
CA ILE A 81 -0.62 21.92 2.44
C ILE A 81 0.75 22.29 1.88
N LEU A 82 0.85 23.39 1.16
CA LEU A 82 2.13 23.91 0.69
C LEU A 82 3.07 24.25 1.86
N LYS A 83 4.29 23.74 1.82
CA LYS A 83 5.38 24.16 2.71
C LYS A 83 6.43 25.03 2.01
N ILE A 84 6.20 25.29 0.73
CA ILE A 84 6.95 26.21 -0.14
C ILE A 84 5.95 27.14 -0.84
N ASP A 85 6.43 28.25 -1.39
CA ASP A 85 5.69 29.04 -2.35
C ASP A 85 5.74 28.32 -3.70
N ALA A 86 4.59 28.12 -4.35
CA ALA A 86 4.50 27.35 -5.59
C ALA A 86 3.37 27.83 -6.50
N ALA A 87 3.56 27.70 -7.81
CA ALA A 87 2.47 27.80 -8.76
C ALA A 87 1.72 26.46 -8.84
N THR A 88 0.52 26.46 -9.41
CA THR A 88 -0.29 25.24 -9.60
C THR A 88 -0.87 25.19 -11.01
N ASN A 89 -1.26 23.99 -11.45
CA ASN A 89 -2.09 23.86 -12.65
C ASN A 89 -3.57 24.23 -12.35
N GLN A 90 -4.40 24.27 -13.38
CA GLN A 90 -5.82 24.59 -13.29
C GLN A 90 -6.66 23.52 -12.57
N ALA A 91 -6.11 22.32 -12.39
CA ALA A 91 -6.81 21.20 -11.74
C ALA A 91 -6.70 21.21 -10.20
N CYS A 92 -5.89 22.12 -9.65
CA CYS A 92 -5.75 22.34 -8.21
C CYS A 92 -6.55 23.54 -7.77
N ALA A 93 -7.57 23.36 -6.92
CA ALA A 93 -8.20 24.44 -6.17
C ALA A 93 -7.26 24.86 -5.03
N ALA A 94 -7.06 26.16 -4.88
CA ALA A 94 -6.20 26.73 -3.85
C ALA A 94 -7.01 27.55 -2.84
N PHE A 95 -6.77 27.30 -1.57
CA PHE A 95 -7.36 27.96 -0.41
C PHE A 95 -6.26 28.73 0.31
N SER A 96 -6.21 30.04 0.09
CA SER A 96 -5.17 30.91 0.68
C SER A 96 -5.20 30.89 2.21
N PRO A 97 -4.05 31.06 2.89
CA PRO A 97 -3.98 31.11 4.34
C PRO A 97 -4.86 32.19 4.96
N ARG A 98 -5.44 31.90 6.11
CA ARG A 98 -6.27 32.81 6.91
C ARG A 98 -5.72 32.89 8.34
N LYS A 99 -5.94 34.04 9.00
CA LYS A 99 -5.50 34.24 10.40
C LYS A 99 -6.35 33.46 11.41
N ASP A 100 -7.60 33.14 11.07
CA ASP A 100 -8.58 32.47 11.92
C ASP A 100 -8.78 30.98 11.60
N THR A 101 -7.99 30.45 10.67
CA THR A 101 -8.06 29.04 10.27
C THR A 101 -6.67 28.42 10.16
N LEU A 102 -6.43 27.35 10.89
CA LEU A 102 -5.22 26.54 10.73
C LEU A 102 -5.27 25.77 9.40
N PRO A 103 -4.21 25.78 8.59
CA PRO A 103 -4.14 25.00 7.35
C PRO A 103 -4.43 23.51 7.59
N GLU A 104 -3.92 22.95 8.70
CA GLU A 104 -4.13 21.57 9.10
C GLU A 104 -5.60 21.25 9.44
N TYR A 105 -6.37 22.24 9.95
CA TYR A 105 -7.80 22.06 10.22
C TYR A 105 -8.59 22.04 8.90
N LEU A 106 -8.32 22.97 7.99
CA LEU A 106 -8.93 22.97 6.65
C LEU A 106 -8.57 21.68 5.88
N TYR A 107 -7.30 21.28 5.93
CA TYR A 107 -6.85 20.01 5.34
C TYR A 107 -7.68 18.83 5.85
N ALA A 108 -7.80 18.68 7.17
CA ALA A 108 -8.55 17.58 7.78
C ALA A 108 -10.05 17.63 7.40
N PHE A 109 -10.64 18.82 7.34
CA PHE A 109 -12.00 18.97 6.84
C PHE A 109 -12.14 18.52 5.38
N LEU A 110 -11.28 18.99 4.48
CA LEU A 110 -11.34 18.60 3.06
C LEU A 110 -11.14 17.09 2.87
N GLU A 111 -10.21 16.50 3.62
CA GLU A 111 -10.02 15.02 3.64
C GLU A 111 -11.30 14.29 4.12
N SER A 112 -12.03 14.83 5.11
CA SER A 112 -13.29 14.23 5.56
C SER A 112 -14.39 14.23 4.51
N GLN A 113 -14.33 15.16 3.55
CA GLN A 113 -15.30 15.30 2.46
C GLN A 113 -14.93 14.51 1.20
N LYS A 114 -13.81 13.79 1.19
CA LYS A 114 -13.27 13.14 -0.02
C LYS A 114 -14.26 12.21 -0.70
N ASP A 115 -14.91 11.33 0.05
CA ASP A 115 -15.91 10.40 -0.50
C ASP A 115 -17.10 11.14 -1.12
N LYS A 116 -17.53 12.25 -0.48
CA LYS A 116 -18.55 13.13 -1.01
C LYS A 116 -18.08 13.81 -2.29
N PHE A 117 -16.85 14.31 -2.34
CA PHE A 117 -16.27 14.91 -3.54
C PHE A 117 -16.25 13.94 -4.71
N ILE A 118 -15.84 12.70 -4.48
CA ILE A 118 -15.82 11.65 -5.50
C ILE A 118 -17.25 11.35 -5.99
N LYS A 119 -18.23 11.27 -5.08
CA LYS A 119 -19.63 10.99 -5.41
C LYS A 119 -20.28 12.13 -6.18
N ASP A 120 -20.00 13.38 -5.81
CA ASP A 120 -20.62 14.58 -6.36
C ASP A 120 -19.91 15.10 -7.63
N ALA A 121 -18.76 14.51 -7.98
CA ALA A 121 -18.04 14.86 -9.19
C ALA A 121 -18.86 14.53 -10.45
N VAL A 122 -18.90 15.46 -11.40
CA VAL A 122 -19.68 15.38 -12.63
C VAL A 122 -18.75 15.17 -13.84
N GLY A 123 -19.15 14.31 -14.77
CA GLY A 123 -18.41 14.10 -16.04
C GLY A 123 -17.96 12.63 -16.22
N GLY A 124 -18.56 11.92 -17.18
CA GLY A 124 -18.39 10.48 -17.43
C GLY A 124 -16.96 9.96 -17.35
N ALA A 125 -16.19 10.05 -18.46
CA ALA A 125 -14.82 9.51 -18.51
C ALA A 125 -13.79 10.31 -17.68
N GLN A 126 -14.08 11.58 -17.37
CA GLN A 126 -13.21 12.47 -16.60
C GLN A 126 -14.03 13.28 -15.60
N PRO A 127 -14.38 12.69 -14.43
CA PRO A 127 -15.14 13.38 -13.41
C PRO A 127 -14.39 14.62 -12.91
N ASN A 128 -15.13 15.69 -12.59
CA ASN A 128 -14.56 16.91 -12.08
C ASN A 128 -15.44 17.59 -11.03
N LEU A 129 -14.81 18.39 -10.16
CA LEU A 129 -15.43 19.32 -9.25
C LEU A 129 -15.25 20.74 -9.80
N SER A 130 -16.27 21.56 -9.73
CA SER A 130 -16.14 22.98 -10.06
C SER A 130 -15.75 23.81 -8.85
N ALA A 131 -15.04 24.92 -9.07
CA ALA A 131 -14.82 25.91 -8.00
C ALA A 131 -16.14 26.46 -7.43
N GLY A 132 -17.21 26.52 -8.28
CA GLY A 132 -18.56 26.88 -7.85
C GLY A 132 -19.11 25.90 -6.83
N TYR A 133 -18.98 24.59 -7.07
CA TYR A 133 -19.38 23.56 -6.14
C TYR A 133 -18.62 23.69 -4.80
N LEU A 134 -17.30 23.82 -4.84
CA LEU A 134 -16.48 23.95 -3.62
C LEU A 134 -16.90 25.15 -2.77
N LYS A 135 -17.33 26.26 -3.41
CA LYS A 135 -17.83 27.44 -2.70
C LYS A 135 -19.12 27.20 -1.92
N THR A 136 -19.92 26.18 -2.30
CA THR A 136 -21.20 25.87 -1.64
C THR A 136 -21.07 24.99 -0.42
N ILE A 137 -19.89 24.37 -0.22
CA ILE A 137 -19.65 23.44 0.88
C ILE A 137 -19.71 24.17 2.22
N GLU A 138 -20.52 23.67 3.12
CA GLU A 138 -20.62 24.18 4.47
C GLU A 138 -19.40 23.81 5.31
N PHE A 139 -18.83 24.78 5.99
CA PHE A 139 -17.65 24.66 6.81
C PHE A 139 -17.90 25.22 8.20
N LYS A 140 -17.58 24.41 9.20
CA LYS A 140 -17.63 24.81 10.60
C LYS A 140 -16.28 25.43 10.97
N LEU A 141 -16.30 26.70 11.39
CA LEU A 141 -15.11 27.43 11.82
C LEU A 141 -15.13 27.61 13.34
N PRO A 142 -14.59 26.67 14.12
CA PRO A 142 -14.45 26.80 15.56
C PRO A 142 -13.30 27.72 15.93
N SER A 143 -13.13 28.03 17.23
CA SER A 143 -11.99 28.82 17.72
C SER A 143 -10.66 28.17 17.37
N LEU A 144 -9.59 28.96 17.25
CA LEU A 144 -8.23 28.45 16.98
C LEU A 144 -7.77 27.42 18.04
N GLU A 145 -8.20 27.58 19.27
CA GLU A 145 -7.93 26.60 20.34
C GLU A 145 -8.59 25.24 20.04
N GLN A 146 -9.85 25.27 19.64
CA GLN A 146 -10.57 24.04 19.26
C GLN A 146 -9.98 23.42 17.99
N GLN A 147 -9.63 24.22 16.98
CA GLN A 147 -8.94 23.74 15.78
C GLN A 147 -7.61 23.06 16.15
N THR A 148 -6.81 23.68 17.03
CA THR A 148 -5.53 23.11 17.51
C THR A 148 -5.74 21.78 18.21
N ARG A 149 -6.77 21.65 19.05
CA ARG A 149 -7.10 20.40 19.73
C ARG A 149 -7.50 19.31 18.73
N ILE A 150 -8.34 19.64 17.75
CA ILE A 150 -8.82 18.71 16.72
C ILE A 150 -7.63 18.21 15.88
N THR A 151 -6.83 19.14 15.34
CA THR A 151 -5.70 18.78 14.47
C THR A 151 -4.64 17.99 15.21
N ARG A 152 -4.38 18.29 16.49
CA ARG A 152 -3.46 17.52 17.34
C ARG A 152 -3.95 16.08 17.56
N ASN A 153 -5.23 15.90 17.86
CA ASN A 153 -5.81 14.58 18.05
C ASN A 153 -5.72 13.73 16.77
N LEU A 154 -6.10 14.29 15.63
CA LEU A 154 -6.02 13.60 14.34
C LEU A 154 -4.56 13.26 13.96
N SER A 155 -3.65 14.22 14.11
CA SER A 155 -2.23 13.98 13.82
C SER A 155 -1.62 12.90 14.69
N LYS A 156 -2.03 12.82 15.98
CA LYS A 156 -1.56 11.75 16.86
C LYS A 156 -2.06 10.37 16.44
N ILE A 157 -3.30 10.28 15.94
CA ILE A 157 -3.82 9.01 15.39
C ILE A 157 -3.06 8.63 14.11
N ASP A 158 -2.81 9.58 13.21
CA ASP A 158 -2.04 9.34 11.99
C ASP A 158 -0.62 8.83 12.30
N GLU A 159 0.04 9.42 13.29
CA GLU A 159 1.33 8.96 13.78
C GLU A 159 1.26 7.52 14.32
N LEU A 160 0.26 7.21 15.15
CA LEU A 160 0.07 5.87 15.69
C LEU A 160 -0.21 4.84 14.59
N LEU A 161 -1.03 5.18 13.58
CA LEU A 161 -1.28 4.32 12.42
C LEU A 161 0.01 4.02 11.65
N LEU A 162 0.83 5.05 11.40
CA LEU A 162 2.12 4.88 10.75
C LEU A 162 3.05 3.97 11.56
N LEU A 163 3.17 4.21 12.87
CA LEU A 163 4.01 3.40 13.76
C LEU A 163 3.56 1.94 13.81
N ARG A 164 2.25 1.65 13.81
CA ARG A 164 1.74 0.27 13.75
C ARG A 164 2.08 -0.43 12.44
N LYS A 165 1.96 0.26 11.29
CA LYS A 165 2.37 -0.28 9.99
C LYS A 165 3.87 -0.58 9.95
N GLN A 166 4.69 0.32 10.46
CA GLN A 166 6.14 0.10 10.58
C GLN A 166 6.47 -1.07 11.52
N GLN A 167 5.74 -1.21 12.63
CA GLN A 167 5.92 -2.32 13.56
C GLN A 167 5.65 -3.67 12.90
N ILE A 168 4.58 -3.80 12.09
CA ILE A 168 4.30 -5.02 11.33
C ILE A 168 5.46 -5.33 10.36
N ALA A 169 5.92 -4.34 9.60
CA ALA A 169 7.04 -4.52 8.67
C ALA A 169 8.32 -4.97 9.38
N LYS A 170 8.61 -4.39 10.56
CA LYS A 170 9.77 -4.78 11.38
C LYS A 170 9.66 -6.21 11.94
N LEU A 171 8.46 -6.66 12.27
CA LEU A 171 8.23 -8.05 12.70
C LEU A 171 8.46 -9.03 11.54
N ASP A 172 8.11 -8.67 10.29
CA ASP A 172 8.44 -9.48 9.12
C ASP A 172 9.95 -9.55 8.85
N GLU A 173 10.65 -8.41 8.96
CA GLU A 173 12.12 -8.37 8.86
C GLU A 173 12.78 -9.21 9.96
N LEU A 174 12.27 -9.17 11.19
CA LEU A 174 12.80 -9.91 12.32
C LEU A 174 12.77 -11.43 12.08
N VAL A 175 11.68 -11.95 11.50
CA VAL A 175 11.60 -13.39 11.19
C VAL A 175 12.64 -13.79 10.14
N LYS A 176 12.80 -12.99 9.09
CA LYS A 176 13.83 -13.25 8.05
C LYS A 176 15.25 -13.18 8.64
N ALA A 177 15.52 -12.18 9.48
CA ALA A 177 16.80 -12.05 10.15
C ALA A 177 17.07 -13.25 11.07
N ARG A 178 16.05 -13.75 11.78
CA ARG A 178 16.18 -14.95 12.63
C ARG A 178 16.46 -16.21 11.82
N PHE A 179 15.83 -16.36 10.65
CA PHE A 179 16.16 -17.48 9.74
C PHE A 179 17.64 -17.45 9.33
N VAL A 180 18.12 -16.29 8.88
CA VAL A 180 19.52 -16.11 8.46
C VAL A 180 20.49 -16.29 9.66
N GLU A 181 20.13 -15.84 10.84
CA GLU A 181 20.91 -16.05 12.06
C GLU A 181 21.03 -17.55 12.40
N MET A 182 19.94 -18.31 12.27
CA MET A 182 19.94 -19.75 12.61
C MET A 182 20.59 -20.58 11.51
N PHE A 183 20.25 -20.35 10.24
CA PHE A 183 20.55 -21.24 9.14
C PHE A 183 21.48 -20.63 8.06
N GLY A 184 21.77 -19.34 8.13
CA GLY A 184 22.53 -18.64 7.10
C GLY A 184 21.74 -18.36 5.84
N ASP A 185 22.45 -17.98 4.78
CA ASP A 185 21.86 -17.83 3.43
C ASP A 185 21.70 -19.23 2.81
N PRO A 186 20.47 -19.65 2.46
CA PRO A 186 20.24 -20.99 1.88
C PRO A 186 20.82 -21.18 0.48
N ILE A 187 21.13 -20.10 -0.25
CA ILE A 187 21.75 -20.14 -1.58
C ILE A 187 23.25 -20.35 -1.44
N GLY A 188 23.88 -19.48 -0.67
CA GLY A 188 25.34 -19.49 -0.44
C GLY A 188 25.79 -20.46 0.64
N ASN A 189 24.88 -21.07 1.37
CA ASN A 189 25.16 -21.94 2.52
C ASN A 189 26.24 -21.37 3.46
N THR A 190 26.04 -20.14 3.89
CA THR A 190 27.05 -19.37 4.64
C THR A 190 27.42 -19.95 6.00
N LYS A 191 26.65 -20.95 6.46
CA LYS A 191 26.92 -21.69 7.71
C LYS A 191 27.50 -23.08 7.50
N ASN A 192 27.79 -23.48 6.24
CA ASN A 192 28.30 -24.80 5.89
C ASN A 192 27.44 -25.94 6.44
N LEU A 193 26.10 -25.78 6.40
CA LEU A 193 25.17 -26.84 6.78
C LEU A 193 25.22 -28.00 5.78
N PRO A 194 24.84 -29.22 6.17
CA PRO A 194 24.61 -30.31 5.23
C PRO A 194 23.67 -29.85 4.09
N VAL A 195 23.87 -30.40 2.90
CA VAL A 195 23.05 -30.13 1.73
C VAL A 195 22.50 -31.41 1.13
N THR A 196 21.31 -31.33 0.58
CA THR A 196 20.67 -32.40 -0.16
C THR A 196 19.94 -31.84 -1.38
N LYS A 197 19.34 -32.67 -2.22
CA LYS A 197 18.53 -32.17 -3.32
C LYS A 197 17.26 -31.52 -2.80
N PHE A 198 16.82 -30.45 -3.45
CA PHE A 198 15.59 -29.73 -3.12
C PHE A 198 14.37 -30.67 -3.04
N VAL A 199 14.27 -31.63 -3.97
CA VAL A 199 13.17 -32.60 -4.02
C VAL A 199 13.13 -33.53 -2.80
N ASP A 200 14.26 -33.75 -2.14
CA ASP A 200 14.35 -34.59 -0.93
C ASP A 200 13.98 -33.80 0.34
N VAL A 201 14.07 -32.45 0.30
CA VAL A 201 13.56 -31.58 1.37
C VAL A 201 12.05 -31.31 1.18
N VAL A 202 11.65 -30.93 -0.04
CA VAL A 202 10.25 -30.72 -0.37
C VAL A 202 9.97 -31.01 -1.84
N LYS A 203 9.02 -31.91 -2.10
CA LYS A 203 8.60 -32.25 -3.46
C LYS A 203 7.44 -31.35 -3.88
N MET A 204 7.69 -30.44 -4.82
CA MET A 204 6.70 -29.49 -5.31
C MET A 204 5.90 -30.06 -6.50
N GLN A 205 4.60 -29.75 -6.55
CA GLN A 205 3.70 -30.11 -7.63
C GLN A 205 2.81 -28.93 -8.05
N ARG A 206 2.40 -28.92 -9.32
CA ARG A 206 1.40 -27.96 -9.82
C ARG A 206 0.04 -28.22 -9.16
N GLY A 207 -0.64 -27.16 -8.77
CA GLY A 207 -1.99 -27.19 -8.24
C GLY A 207 -3.06 -27.54 -9.30
N PHE A 208 -4.32 -27.45 -8.90
CA PHE A 208 -5.47 -27.96 -9.61
C PHE A 208 -6.32 -26.84 -10.16
N ASP A 209 -7.05 -27.11 -11.23
CA ASP A 209 -8.02 -26.18 -11.77
C ASP A 209 -9.27 -26.11 -10.84
N LEU A 210 -9.76 -24.90 -10.62
CA LEU A 210 -11.03 -24.61 -9.95
C LEU A 210 -11.61 -23.32 -10.54
N PRO A 211 -12.53 -23.43 -11.50
CA PRO A 211 -13.21 -22.28 -12.08
C PRO A 211 -13.88 -21.41 -11.00
N VAL A 212 -13.95 -20.09 -11.25
CA VAL A 212 -14.50 -19.15 -10.26
C VAL A 212 -15.97 -19.50 -9.92
N GLN A 213 -16.73 -19.97 -10.90
CA GLN A 213 -18.15 -20.34 -10.75
C GLN A 213 -18.36 -21.54 -9.83
N GLU A 214 -17.33 -22.39 -9.67
CA GLU A 214 -17.40 -23.61 -8.83
C GLU A 214 -16.95 -23.35 -7.39
N ARG A 215 -16.39 -22.17 -7.12
CA ARG A 215 -15.97 -21.80 -5.76
C ARG A 215 -17.20 -21.52 -4.89
N LYS A 216 -17.12 -21.93 -3.63
CA LYS A 216 -18.18 -21.73 -2.65
C LYS A 216 -17.76 -20.66 -1.66
N SER A 217 -18.43 -19.49 -1.69
CA SER A 217 -18.10 -18.36 -0.81
C SER A 217 -18.33 -18.65 0.68
N ASP A 218 -19.19 -19.64 0.99
CA ASP A 218 -19.52 -20.12 2.33
C ASP A 218 -18.69 -21.35 2.76
N GLY A 219 -17.76 -21.82 1.91
CA GLY A 219 -16.82 -22.90 2.23
C GLY A 219 -15.81 -22.49 3.29
N MET A 220 -15.21 -23.50 3.94
CA MET A 220 -14.19 -23.30 5.00
C MET A 220 -12.77 -23.63 4.53
N ILE A 221 -12.62 -24.24 3.36
CA ILE A 221 -11.32 -24.68 2.83
C ILE A 221 -10.70 -23.53 2.02
N PRO A 222 -9.53 -23.01 2.42
CA PRO A 222 -8.90 -21.91 1.69
C PRO A 222 -8.42 -22.34 0.30
N VAL A 223 -8.71 -21.51 -0.69
CA VAL A 223 -8.26 -21.66 -2.08
C VAL A 223 -7.10 -20.73 -2.33
N TYR A 224 -5.91 -21.30 -2.56
CA TYR A 224 -4.68 -20.56 -2.75
C TYR A 224 -4.37 -20.29 -4.23
N GLY A 225 -4.17 -19.01 -4.56
CA GLY A 225 -3.56 -18.56 -5.81
C GLY A 225 -2.11 -18.11 -5.60
N SER A 226 -1.49 -17.60 -6.66
CA SER A 226 -0.09 -17.14 -6.63
C SER A 226 0.18 -15.99 -5.65
N ASN A 227 -0.85 -15.30 -5.18
CA ASN A 227 -0.70 -14.17 -4.24
C ASN A 227 -1.39 -14.44 -2.87
N GLY A 228 -1.63 -15.69 -2.52
CA GLY A 228 -2.27 -16.10 -1.27
C GLY A 228 -3.69 -16.58 -1.45
N VAL A 229 -4.49 -16.52 -0.39
CA VAL A 229 -5.89 -16.96 -0.39
C VAL A 229 -6.73 -16.05 -1.28
N LEU A 230 -7.43 -16.66 -2.26
CA LEU A 230 -8.32 -15.97 -3.20
C LEU A 230 -9.82 -16.18 -2.91
N GLY A 231 -10.13 -17.02 -1.94
CA GLY A 231 -11.50 -17.37 -1.56
C GLY A 231 -11.52 -18.72 -0.86
N TYR A 232 -12.71 -19.28 -0.76
CA TYR A 232 -12.93 -20.53 -0.02
C TYR A 232 -13.70 -21.54 -0.87
N HIS A 233 -13.68 -22.80 -0.44
CA HIS A 233 -14.43 -23.93 -1.06
C HIS A 233 -14.83 -24.92 0.03
N ASP A 234 -15.71 -25.86 -0.29
CA ASP A 234 -16.18 -26.92 0.61
C ASP A 234 -15.36 -28.22 0.50
N ILE A 235 -14.52 -28.34 -0.53
CA ILE A 235 -13.69 -29.51 -0.78
C ILE A 235 -12.22 -29.12 -0.82
N SER A 236 -11.36 -29.95 -0.23
CA SER A 236 -9.90 -29.79 -0.30
C SER A 236 -9.28 -30.74 -1.33
N LYS A 237 -8.13 -30.35 -1.88
CA LYS A 237 -7.26 -31.24 -2.68
C LYS A 237 -6.06 -31.74 -1.89
N VAL A 238 -5.66 -31.00 -0.87
CA VAL A 238 -4.58 -31.36 0.05
C VAL A 238 -5.20 -31.53 1.44
N LYS A 239 -5.04 -32.74 2.03
CA LYS A 239 -5.67 -33.10 3.30
C LYS A 239 -4.83 -32.79 4.53
N GLY A 240 -3.54 -32.67 4.37
CA GLY A 240 -2.59 -32.26 5.40
C GLY A 240 -1.99 -30.90 5.07
N GLY A 241 -1.32 -30.28 6.01
CA GLY A 241 -0.63 -29.02 5.80
C GLY A 241 0.41 -29.06 4.68
N GLY A 242 0.83 -27.89 4.21
CA GLY A 242 1.82 -27.78 3.17
C GLY A 242 2.27 -26.35 2.90
N VAL A 243 3.26 -26.21 2.02
CA VAL A 243 3.73 -24.91 1.52
C VAL A 243 3.23 -24.69 0.10
N ILE A 244 2.95 -23.44 -0.21
CA ILE A 244 2.41 -23.00 -1.49
C ILE A 244 3.25 -21.82 -1.99
N THR A 245 3.60 -21.83 -3.28
CA THR A 245 4.25 -20.69 -3.94
C THR A 245 3.62 -20.42 -5.30
N GLY A 246 3.78 -19.19 -5.81
CA GLY A 246 3.30 -18.85 -7.13
C GLY A 246 4.07 -19.57 -8.23
N ARG A 247 3.36 -20.22 -9.14
CA ARG A 247 3.89 -20.79 -10.38
C ARG A 247 3.86 -19.80 -11.53
N SER A 248 2.80 -19.01 -11.64
CA SER A 248 2.60 -17.95 -12.64
C SER A 248 1.93 -16.74 -12.02
N GLY A 249 2.23 -15.56 -12.52
CA GLY A 249 1.82 -14.30 -11.91
C GLY A 249 2.82 -13.86 -10.82
N THR A 250 2.42 -13.84 -9.56
CA THR A 250 3.33 -13.50 -8.45
C THR A 250 4.21 -14.68 -8.08
N ILE A 251 5.51 -14.59 -8.37
CA ILE A 251 6.52 -15.61 -8.06
C ILE A 251 7.43 -15.08 -6.94
N GLY A 252 8.04 -15.99 -6.15
CA GLY A 252 8.97 -15.64 -5.06
C GLY A 252 8.32 -15.43 -3.70
N LYS A 253 6.98 -15.34 -3.62
CA LYS A 253 6.25 -15.43 -2.35
C LYS A 253 5.92 -16.87 -2.03
N ALA A 254 6.01 -17.23 -0.76
CA ALA A 254 5.56 -18.53 -0.27
C ALA A 254 4.55 -18.35 0.87
N PHE A 255 3.63 -19.30 0.95
CA PHE A 255 2.60 -19.40 1.98
C PHE A 255 2.67 -20.79 2.60
N TYR A 256 2.14 -20.94 3.78
CA TYR A 256 1.92 -22.25 4.38
C TYR A 256 0.48 -22.37 4.88
N GLU A 257 -0.01 -23.59 4.88
CA GLU A 257 -1.29 -23.96 5.49
C GLU A 257 -1.04 -25.17 6.40
N LYS A 258 -1.55 -25.12 7.62
CA LYS A 258 -1.45 -26.26 8.55
C LYS A 258 -2.59 -27.26 8.39
N GLY A 259 -3.70 -26.80 7.84
CA GLY A 259 -4.92 -27.59 7.60
C GLY A 259 -5.08 -28.03 6.15
N GLU A 260 -6.32 -28.33 5.80
CA GLU A 260 -6.72 -28.71 4.44
C GLU A 260 -6.80 -27.47 3.54
N PHE A 261 -6.43 -27.62 2.26
CA PHE A 261 -6.48 -26.50 1.31
C PHE A 261 -6.65 -26.97 -0.14
N TRP A 262 -7.00 -26.01 -1.02
CA TRP A 262 -7.02 -26.19 -2.46
C TRP A 262 -5.99 -25.27 -3.13
N PRO A 263 -4.86 -25.80 -3.64
CA PRO A 263 -3.92 -25.02 -4.44
C PRO A 263 -4.38 -24.92 -5.88
N LEU A 264 -4.49 -23.71 -6.44
CA LEU A 264 -4.86 -23.48 -7.83
C LEU A 264 -3.75 -23.83 -8.80
N ASN A 265 -4.09 -24.05 -10.07
CA ASN A 265 -3.16 -24.34 -11.16
C ASN A 265 -2.07 -23.25 -11.39
N THR A 266 -2.29 -22.03 -10.87
CA THR A 266 -1.33 -20.93 -10.88
C THR A 266 -0.28 -21.03 -9.77
N THR A 267 -0.32 -22.09 -8.95
CA THR A 267 0.60 -22.34 -7.84
C THR A 267 1.38 -23.64 -8.02
N LEU A 268 2.49 -23.73 -7.28
CA LEU A 268 3.11 -25.00 -6.88
C LEU A 268 2.81 -25.20 -5.39
N PHE A 269 2.57 -26.45 -4.99
CA PHE A 269 2.37 -26.81 -3.59
C PHE A 269 3.24 -28.02 -3.22
N SER A 270 3.53 -28.20 -1.94
CA SER A 270 4.25 -29.38 -1.46
C SER A 270 3.37 -30.63 -1.55
N LEU A 271 3.71 -31.51 -2.50
CA LEU A 271 3.11 -32.84 -2.58
C LEU A 271 3.61 -33.72 -1.42
N ASN A 272 4.85 -33.52 -1.03
CA ASN A 272 5.49 -34.18 0.12
C ASN A 272 6.50 -33.23 0.75
N SER A 273 6.39 -32.98 2.04
CA SER A 273 7.33 -32.21 2.84
C SER A 273 8.41 -33.06 3.51
N HIS A 274 8.39 -34.37 3.29
CA HIS A 274 9.31 -35.35 3.88
C HIS A 274 9.49 -35.23 5.40
N GLY A 275 8.43 -34.77 6.09
CA GLY A 275 8.41 -34.56 7.54
C GLY A 275 8.98 -33.22 7.99
N ASN A 276 9.43 -32.35 7.07
CA ASN A 276 9.90 -31.02 7.40
C ASN A 276 8.76 -30.10 7.83
N ASP A 277 9.06 -29.17 8.73
CA ASP A 277 8.10 -28.18 9.25
C ASP A 277 7.65 -27.19 8.15
N VAL A 278 6.35 -27.01 7.99
CA VAL A 278 5.77 -26.17 6.92
C VAL A 278 6.06 -24.69 7.10
N VAL A 279 6.22 -24.22 8.34
CA VAL A 279 6.59 -22.82 8.63
C VAL A 279 8.05 -22.58 8.21
N TYR A 280 8.95 -23.50 8.59
CA TYR A 280 10.34 -23.46 8.15
C TYR A 280 10.44 -23.49 6.63
N LEU A 281 9.74 -24.42 5.97
CA LEU A 281 9.75 -24.56 4.51
C LEU A 281 9.28 -23.29 3.80
N LYS A 282 8.29 -22.59 4.33
CA LYS A 282 7.81 -21.31 3.75
C LYS A 282 8.96 -20.29 3.67
N TYR A 283 9.71 -20.11 4.75
CA TYR A 283 10.81 -19.13 4.78
C TYR A 283 12.02 -19.61 3.98
N LEU A 284 12.30 -20.93 3.99
CA LEU A 284 13.30 -21.52 3.12
C LEU A 284 13.02 -21.23 1.65
N LEU A 285 11.78 -21.43 1.17
CA LEU A 285 11.39 -21.17 -0.22
C LEU A 285 11.52 -19.69 -0.61
N GLU A 286 11.14 -18.77 0.28
CA GLU A 286 11.26 -17.32 0.04
C GLU A 286 12.73 -16.89 -0.08
N LEU A 287 13.61 -17.39 0.80
CA LEU A 287 15.01 -17.02 0.84
C LEU A 287 15.87 -17.77 -0.20
N PHE A 288 15.42 -18.95 -0.66
CA PHE A 288 16.06 -19.68 -1.75
C PHE A 288 15.85 -18.99 -3.11
N ASP A 289 14.96 -18.04 -3.18
CA ASP A 289 14.66 -17.23 -4.37
C ASP A 289 14.32 -18.08 -5.62
N LEU A 290 13.17 -18.71 -5.58
CA LEU A 290 12.65 -19.51 -6.67
C LEU A 290 12.47 -18.73 -7.98
N SER A 291 12.47 -17.39 -7.96
CA SER A 291 12.35 -16.56 -9.16
C SER A 291 13.48 -16.78 -10.16
N ARG A 292 14.65 -17.24 -9.69
CA ARG A 292 15.81 -17.63 -10.53
C ARG A 292 15.49 -18.71 -11.55
N PHE A 293 14.45 -19.50 -11.31
CA PHE A 293 14.07 -20.65 -12.14
C PHE A 293 12.85 -20.39 -13.02
N THR A 294 12.54 -19.11 -13.25
CA THR A 294 11.43 -18.71 -14.12
C THR A 294 11.78 -18.77 -15.59
N GLU A 295 10.79 -19.05 -16.43
CA GLU A 295 10.87 -19.11 -17.88
C GLU A 295 9.76 -18.25 -18.52
N GLY A 296 10.01 -17.80 -19.75
CA GLY A 296 9.05 -17.05 -20.58
C GLY A 296 9.25 -15.55 -20.56
N THR A 297 9.08 -14.92 -21.71
CA THR A 297 9.26 -13.46 -21.91
C THR A 297 7.99 -12.64 -21.68
N GLY A 298 6.81 -13.28 -21.66
CA GLY A 298 5.53 -12.60 -21.43
C GLY A 298 5.05 -12.75 -19.99
N VAL A 299 4.50 -13.91 -19.63
CA VAL A 299 4.10 -14.22 -18.25
C VAL A 299 5.12 -15.20 -17.68
N PRO A 300 6.02 -14.76 -16.78
CA PRO A 300 7.02 -15.65 -16.18
C PRO A 300 6.33 -16.86 -15.51
N THR A 301 6.87 -18.06 -15.75
CA THR A 301 6.36 -19.30 -15.19
C THR A 301 7.49 -20.04 -14.49
N LEU A 302 7.26 -20.44 -13.25
CA LEU A 302 8.20 -21.24 -12.46
C LEU A 302 8.12 -22.70 -12.85
N ASN A 303 9.26 -23.26 -13.30
CA ASN A 303 9.38 -24.66 -13.69
C ASN A 303 10.05 -25.47 -12.58
N ARG A 304 9.25 -26.33 -11.89
CA ARG A 304 9.74 -27.15 -10.77
C ARG A 304 10.88 -28.09 -11.15
N ASN A 305 10.92 -28.58 -12.39
CA ASN A 305 11.96 -29.51 -12.80
C ASN A 305 13.36 -28.88 -12.82
N LYS A 306 13.44 -27.54 -12.87
CA LYS A 306 14.72 -26.82 -12.85
C LYS A 306 15.33 -26.69 -11.47
N PHE A 307 14.51 -26.71 -10.41
CA PHE A 307 15.03 -26.54 -9.05
C PHE A 307 14.94 -27.81 -8.20
N HIS A 308 14.23 -28.85 -8.63
CA HIS A 308 14.14 -30.09 -7.87
C HIS A 308 15.52 -30.80 -7.69
N ASP A 309 16.42 -30.65 -8.63
CA ASP A 309 17.78 -31.20 -8.54
C ASP A 309 18.81 -30.25 -7.93
N GLU A 310 18.43 -28.99 -7.65
CA GLU A 310 19.33 -28.04 -6.99
C GLU A 310 19.66 -28.48 -5.56
N LEU A 311 20.86 -28.12 -5.12
CA LEU A 311 21.27 -28.36 -3.74
C LEU A 311 20.71 -27.29 -2.83
N ILE A 312 20.17 -27.70 -1.70
CA ILE A 312 19.61 -26.81 -0.65
C ILE A 312 20.07 -27.31 0.72
N ILE A 313 20.11 -26.41 1.69
CA ILE A 313 20.47 -26.76 3.07
C ILE A 313 19.51 -27.81 3.64
N ASP A 314 20.07 -28.80 4.31
CA ASP A 314 19.35 -29.83 5.06
C ASP A 314 19.47 -29.54 6.56
N VAL A 315 18.37 -29.13 7.16
CA VAL A 315 18.32 -28.68 8.55
C VAL A 315 17.60 -29.73 9.39
N PRO A 316 18.14 -30.13 10.56
CA PRO A 316 17.46 -31.07 11.47
C PRO A 316 16.09 -30.53 11.91
N LEU A 317 15.11 -31.45 12.08
CA LEU A 317 13.73 -31.11 12.39
C LEU A 317 13.59 -30.30 13.68
N ASP A 318 14.35 -30.63 14.72
CA ASP A 318 14.32 -29.91 16.01
C ASP A 318 14.73 -28.44 15.86
N GLU A 319 15.66 -28.10 14.99
CA GLU A 319 16.04 -26.73 14.69
C GLU A 319 14.95 -26.00 13.86
N GLN A 320 14.30 -26.71 12.93
CA GLN A 320 13.15 -26.20 12.19
C GLN A 320 11.97 -25.87 13.15
N GLU A 321 11.67 -26.76 14.09
CA GLU A 321 10.62 -26.57 15.09
C GLU A 321 10.93 -25.40 16.04
N ARG A 322 12.19 -25.20 16.42
CA ARG A 322 12.63 -24.02 17.19
C ARG A 322 12.38 -22.72 16.44
N PHE A 323 12.68 -22.73 15.13
CA PHE A 323 12.39 -21.57 14.28
C PHE A 323 10.88 -21.37 14.15
N ALA A 324 10.09 -22.42 13.88
CA ALA A 324 8.65 -22.35 13.76
C ALA A 324 8.00 -21.80 15.04
N ALA A 325 8.43 -22.26 16.22
CA ALA A 325 7.96 -21.72 17.50
C ALA A 325 8.31 -20.24 17.70
N PHE A 326 9.42 -19.76 17.15
CA PHE A 326 9.75 -18.34 17.15
C PHE A 326 8.79 -17.57 16.23
N VAL A 327 8.57 -18.06 15.02
CA VAL A 327 7.63 -17.44 14.05
C VAL A 327 6.23 -17.34 14.63
N GLU A 328 5.70 -18.39 15.25
CA GLU A 328 4.37 -18.38 15.88
C GLU A 328 4.22 -17.28 16.93
N ARG A 329 5.25 -17.05 17.76
CA ARG A 329 5.23 -15.94 18.74
C ARG A 329 5.23 -14.57 18.06
N VAL A 330 5.98 -14.42 16.97
CA VAL A 330 5.98 -13.18 16.20
C VAL A 330 4.62 -12.96 15.50
N ASP A 331 4.02 -14.00 14.96
CA ASP A 331 2.69 -13.92 14.32
C ASP A 331 1.58 -13.55 15.32
N GLN A 332 1.63 -14.04 16.55
CA GLN A 332 0.73 -13.59 17.62
C GLN A 332 0.90 -12.10 17.92
N GLN A 333 2.14 -11.60 17.97
CA GLN A 333 2.39 -10.16 18.12
C GLN A 333 1.87 -9.36 16.93
N LYS A 334 2.11 -9.82 15.69
CA LYS A 334 1.59 -9.18 14.47
C LYS A 334 0.06 -9.09 14.50
N GLN A 335 -0.61 -10.16 14.89
CA GLN A 335 -2.07 -10.18 15.02
C GLN A 335 -2.57 -9.13 16.04
N THR A 336 -1.88 -9.00 17.18
CA THR A 336 -2.21 -7.98 18.18
C THR A 336 -2.02 -6.55 17.63
N VAL A 337 -0.94 -6.32 16.90
CA VAL A 337 -0.65 -5.02 16.27
C VAL A 337 -1.68 -4.72 15.17
N GLN A 338 -2.08 -5.71 14.37
CA GLN A 338 -3.09 -5.58 13.34
C GLN A 338 -4.46 -5.20 13.92
N GLN A 339 -4.88 -5.84 15.00
CA GLN A 339 -6.11 -5.47 15.70
C GLN A 339 -6.06 -4.03 16.27
N SER A 340 -4.87 -3.61 16.75
CA SER A 340 -4.66 -2.23 17.18
C SER A 340 -4.77 -1.24 16.02
N LEU A 341 -4.24 -1.59 14.84
CA LEU A 341 -4.33 -0.79 13.63
C LEU A 341 -5.79 -0.57 13.23
N GLU A 342 -6.58 -1.64 13.15
CA GLU A 342 -8.01 -1.61 12.81
C GLU A 342 -8.82 -0.73 13.78
N LYS A 343 -8.54 -0.84 15.09
CA LYS A 343 -9.18 0.01 16.10
C LYS A 343 -8.83 1.50 15.92
N LEU A 344 -7.58 1.81 15.58
CA LEU A 344 -7.15 3.19 15.31
C LEU A 344 -7.81 3.75 14.05
N GLU A 345 -7.98 2.95 13.00
CA GLU A 345 -8.69 3.35 11.77
C GLU A 345 -10.16 3.67 12.06
N LEU A 346 -10.84 2.81 12.84
CA LEU A 346 -12.21 3.05 13.29
C LEU A 346 -12.33 4.31 14.17
N MET A 347 -11.37 4.51 15.08
CA MET A 347 -11.33 5.72 15.94
C MET A 347 -11.11 6.97 15.09
N LYS A 348 -10.20 6.95 14.10
CA LYS A 348 -10.02 8.07 13.17
C LYS A 348 -11.32 8.40 12.45
N LYS A 349 -12.00 7.39 11.90
CA LYS A 349 -13.27 7.57 11.21
C LYS A 349 -14.34 8.19 12.12
N ALA A 350 -14.47 7.72 13.34
CA ALA A 350 -15.42 8.25 14.32
C ALA A 350 -15.12 9.73 14.67
N LEU A 351 -13.85 10.07 14.92
CA LEU A 351 -13.46 11.47 15.20
C LEU A 351 -13.66 12.38 13.98
N MET A 352 -13.38 11.92 12.76
CA MET A 352 -13.66 12.68 11.54
C MET A 352 -15.16 12.97 11.42
N GLN A 353 -16.02 11.99 11.73
CA GLN A 353 -17.47 12.17 11.75
C GLN A 353 -17.93 13.13 12.86
N GLU A 354 -17.35 13.05 14.05
CA GLU A 354 -17.68 13.94 15.19
C GLU A 354 -17.32 15.40 14.89
N TYR A 355 -16.15 15.62 14.28
CA TYR A 355 -15.62 16.97 14.07
C TYR A 355 -16.19 17.65 12.84
N PHE A 356 -16.51 16.89 11.78
CA PHE A 356 -16.79 17.40 10.45
C PHE A 356 -18.09 16.87 9.83
N GLY A 357 -18.74 15.88 10.45
CA GLY A 357 -20.01 15.30 9.99
C GLY A 357 -21.27 16.09 10.31
#